data_fc7a299d1f6ba1ce4ddd65b0496b3fe0
#
_entry.id   fc7a299d1f6ba1ce4ddd65b0496b3fe0
#
_cell.length_a   1.000
_cell.length_b   1.000
_cell.length_c   1.000
_cell.angle_alpha   90.00
_cell.angle_beta   90.00
_cell.angle_gamma   90.00
#
_symmetry.space_group_name_H-M   'P 1'
#
loop_
_entity.id
_entity.type
_entity.pdbx_description
1 polymer ?
#
loop_
_entity_poly.entity_id
_entity_poly.type
_entity_poly.pdbx_seq_one_letter_code
_entity_poly.pdbx_strand_id
1 'polypeptide(L)'
;MEVRFREFNPFNCWIWMRFPHPVGSGERGYLETAFDSWFFLGKLGGFNAENLQVHEEGAELGWMAYSHEAAAGALPALMHNMGPMEYQEEWARCWVDLGTSDAFALDVLINALGQLNNDVLEIEELLVGGLNEDWPIEEQPDALFPGLDELEDEEDEEEDEEDDEADKDYEDPQSRD
;
A
#
# COMPACT_ATOMS: atom_id res chain seq x y z
N MET A 1 -14.30 -2.64 -7.04
CA MET A 1 -13.27 -2.76 -5.98
C MET A 1 -12.54 -1.43 -5.85
N GLU A 2 -12.67 -0.77 -4.72
CA GLU A 2 -11.87 0.41 -4.35
C GLU A 2 -10.56 -0.07 -3.72
N VAL A 3 -9.43 0.60 -4.03
CA VAL A 3 -8.11 0.23 -3.48
C VAL A 3 -7.57 1.41 -2.70
N ARG A 4 -7.23 1.16 -1.43
CA ARG A 4 -6.66 2.17 -0.54
C ARG A 4 -5.42 1.62 0.17
N PHE A 5 -4.47 2.50 0.44
CA PHE A 5 -3.29 2.18 1.23
C PHE A 5 -3.40 2.87 2.59
N ARG A 6 -3.00 2.15 3.64
CA ARG A 6 -2.84 2.65 5.01
C ARG A 6 -1.35 2.69 5.33
N GLU A 7 -0.99 2.86 6.60
CA GLU A 7 0.39 2.78 7.02
C GLU A 7 1.05 1.51 6.49
N PHE A 8 2.09 1.68 5.67
CA PHE A 8 2.68 0.59 4.91
C PHE A 8 4.07 0.22 5.41
N ASN A 9 4.23 -1.05 5.78
CA ASN A 9 5.51 -1.66 6.10
C ASN A 9 5.66 -2.96 5.29
N PRO A 10 6.62 -3.05 4.35
CA PRO A 10 6.77 -4.24 3.50
C PRO A 10 7.11 -5.52 4.26
N PHE A 11 7.71 -5.42 5.45
CA PHE A 11 8.05 -6.57 6.29
C PHE A 11 6.93 -6.98 7.25
N ASN A 12 5.88 -6.17 7.35
CA ASN A 12 4.72 -6.43 8.20
C ASN A 12 3.49 -5.77 7.57
N CYS A 13 2.99 -6.37 6.50
CA CYS A 13 1.89 -5.85 5.71
C CYS A 13 0.64 -6.68 5.91
N TRP A 14 -0.45 -6.04 6.31
CA TRP A 14 -1.76 -6.62 6.28
C TRP A 14 -2.51 -6.21 5.01
N ILE A 15 -3.19 -7.16 4.39
CA ILE A 15 -4.04 -6.97 3.22
C ILE A 15 -5.45 -7.35 3.63
N TRP A 16 -6.38 -6.39 3.52
CA TRP A 16 -7.75 -6.50 3.97
C TRP A 16 -8.69 -6.39 2.77
N MET A 17 -9.72 -7.21 2.76
CA MET A 17 -10.73 -7.20 1.70
C MET A 17 -12.12 -7.16 2.34
N ARG A 18 -12.97 -6.25 1.87
CA ARG A 18 -14.37 -6.18 2.24
C ARG A 18 -15.25 -6.66 1.11
N PHE A 19 -16.26 -7.43 1.47
CA PHE A 19 -17.23 -8.03 0.55
C PHE A 19 -18.64 -7.56 0.90
N PRO A 20 -19.62 -7.57 -0.03
CA PRO A 20 -20.99 -7.21 0.25
C PRO A 20 -21.73 -8.22 1.15
N HIS A 21 -21.17 -9.41 1.32
CA HIS A 21 -21.68 -10.49 2.16
C HIS A 21 -20.53 -11.44 2.56
N PRO A 22 -20.73 -12.28 3.60
CA PRO A 22 -19.72 -13.25 4.00
C PRO A 22 -19.32 -14.19 2.86
N VAL A 23 -18.01 -14.36 2.66
CA VAL A 23 -17.45 -15.13 1.54
C VAL A 23 -17.80 -16.61 1.65
N GLY A 24 -18.41 -17.16 0.61
CA GLY A 24 -18.78 -18.58 0.52
C GLY A 24 -17.57 -19.50 0.40
N SER A 25 -17.73 -20.78 0.73
CA SER A 25 -16.60 -21.74 0.73
C SER A 25 -15.94 -21.92 -0.64
N GLY A 26 -16.70 -21.83 -1.73
CA GLY A 26 -16.15 -21.89 -3.09
C GLY A 26 -15.34 -20.65 -3.43
N GLU A 27 -15.85 -19.47 -3.08
CA GLU A 27 -15.19 -18.18 -3.30
C GLU A 27 -13.89 -18.06 -2.50
N ARG A 28 -13.88 -18.56 -1.24
CA ARG A 28 -12.65 -18.64 -0.42
C ARG A 28 -11.55 -19.43 -1.12
N GLY A 29 -11.89 -20.56 -1.73
CA GLY A 29 -10.91 -21.38 -2.46
C GLY A 29 -10.26 -20.64 -3.62
N TYR A 30 -11.00 -19.81 -4.36
CA TYR A 30 -10.43 -18.97 -5.42
C TYR A 30 -9.51 -17.87 -4.84
N LEU A 31 -9.97 -17.21 -3.78
CA LEU A 31 -9.21 -16.14 -3.13
C LEU A 31 -7.89 -16.67 -2.55
N GLU A 32 -7.93 -17.76 -1.79
CA GLU A 32 -6.75 -18.42 -1.22
C GLU A 32 -5.78 -18.88 -2.32
N THR A 33 -6.31 -19.46 -3.41
CA THR A 33 -5.49 -19.87 -4.56
C THR A 33 -4.78 -18.70 -5.22
N ALA A 34 -5.43 -17.54 -5.33
CA ALA A 34 -4.82 -16.34 -5.89
C ALA A 34 -3.66 -15.84 -5.01
N PHE A 35 -3.86 -15.77 -3.70
CA PHE A 35 -2.82 -15.38 -2.75
C PHE A 35 -1.67 -16.37 -2.71
N ASP A 36 -1.94 -17.66 -2.65
CA ASP A 36 -0.92 -18.71 -2.65
C ASP A 36 -0.06 -18.68 -3.92
N SER A 37 -0.72 -18.55 -5.09
CA SER A 37 -0.02 -18.48 -6.38
C SER A 37 0.86 -17.23 -6.48
N TRP A 38 0.34 -16.08 -6.06
CA TRP A 38 1.07 -14.82 -6.02
C TRP A 38 2.27 -14.90 -5.07
N PHE A 39 2.05 -15.39 -3.85
CA PHE A 39 3.13 -15.54 -2.86
C PHE A 39 4.19 -16.53 -3.33
N PHE A 40 3.79 -17.68 -3.89
CA PHE A 40 4.73 -18.67 -4.40
C PHE A 40 5.60 -18.11 -5.52
N LEU A 41 5.03 -17.33 -6.43
CA LEU A 41 5.77 -16.65 -7.48
C LEU A 41 6.78 -15.64 -6.88
N GLY A 42 6.36 -14.85 -5.90
CA GLY A 42 7.23 -13.91 -5.19
C GLY A 42 8.35 -14.60 -4.41
N LYS A 43 8.08 -15.78 -3.84
CA LYS A 43 9.06 -16.65 -3.17
C LYS A 43 10.16 -17.14 -4.12
N LEU A 44 9.83 -17.29 -5.40
CA LEU A 44 10.76 -17.68 -6.47
C LEU A 44 11.50 -16.48 -7.11
N GLY A 45 11.27 -15.27 -6.63
CA GLY A 45 11.85 -14.06 -7.21
C GLY A 45 11.16 -13.58 -8.49
N GLY A 46 9.92 -14.02 -8.74
CA GLY A 46 9.16 -13.67 -9.94
C GLY A 46 8.76 -12.20 -10.04
N PHE A 47 8.92 -11.44 -8.96
CA PHE A 47 8.67 -9.98 -8.90
C PHE A 47 9.99 -9.19 -8.79
N ASN A 48 11.04 -9.65 -9.46
CA ASN A 48 12.30 -8.95 -9.57
C ASN A 48 12.39 -8.26 -10.93
N ALA A 49 12.17 -6.93 -10.97
CA ALA A 49 12.23 -6.15 -12.19
C ALA A 49 13.62 -6.12 -12.83
N GLU A 50 14.69 -6.26 -12.06
CA GLU A 50 16.06 -6.23 -12.57
C GLU A 50 16.44 -7.44 -13.45
N ASN A 51 15.60 -8.46 -13.50
CA ASN A 51 15.83 -9.69 -14.26
C ASN A 51 14.83 -9.87 -15.44
N LEU A 52 14.31 -8.80 -15.95
CA LEU A 52 13.28 -8.81 -17.01
C LEU A 52 13.87 -8.72 -18.44
N GLN A 53 14.91 -9.51 -18.74
CA GLN A 53 15.59 -9.48 -20.06
C GLN A 53 14.62 -9.65 -21.24
N VAL A 54 13.66 -10.55 -21.11
CA VAL A 54 12.64 -10.79 -22.16
C VAL A 54 11.76 -9.55 -22.37
N HIS A 55 11.43 -8.83 -21.29
CA HIS A 55 10.63 -7.61 -21.37
C HIS A 55 11.41 -6.46 -22.04
N GLU A 56 12.68 -6.30 -21.71
CA GLU A 56 13.54 -5.26 -22.27
C GLU A 56 13.78 -5.48 -23.78
N GLU A 57 13.96 -6.73 -24.22
CA GLU A 57 14.16 -7.08 -25.62
C GLU A 57 12.90 -6.88 -26.47
N GLY A 58 11.72 -6.97 -25.88
CA GLY A 58 10.45 -6.73 -26.56
C GLY A 58 10.15 -7.72 -27.70
N ALA A 59 9.94 -7.20 -28.93
CA ALA A 59 9.54 -8.03 -30.07
C ALA A 59 10.70 -8.81 -30.73
N GLU A 60 11.94 -8.54 -30.38
CA GLU A 60 13.14 -9.12 -31.02
C GLU A 60 13.57 -10.45 -30.38
N LEU A 61 12.68 -11.12 -29.64
CA LEU A 61 12.97 -12.35 -28.89
C LEU A 61 13.58 -13.47 -29.72
N GLY A 62 13.32 -13.53 -31.02
CA GLY A 62 13.85 -14.58 -31.91
C GLY A 62 15.38 -14.56 -32.02
N TRP A 63 16.02 -13.48 -31.69
CA TRP A 63 17.46 -13.26 -31.77
C TRP A 63 18.13 -13.07 -30.42
N MET A 64 17.33 -13.07 -29.34
CA MET A 64 17.80 -12.88 -27.98
C MET A 64 18.64 -14.05 -27.51
N ALA A 65 19.84 -13.75 -27.00
CA ALA A 65 20.63 -14.66 -26.21
C ALA A 65 20.41 -14.34 -24.73
N TYR A 66 19.68 -15.19 -23.99
CA TYR A 66 19.43 -14.98 -22.58
C TYR A 66 20.73 -15.06 -21.77
N SER A 67 21.06 -14.02 -21.04
CA SER A 67 22.27 -13.96 -20.22
C SER A 67 22.04 -14.56 -18.83
N HIS A 68 22.51 -15.79 -18.61
CA HIS A 68 22.49 -16.41 -17.29
C HIS A 68 23.41 -15.69 -16.27
N GLU A 69 24.49 -15.06 -16.76
CA GLU A 69 25.39 -14.29 -15.90
C GLU A 69 24.72 -13.01 -15.37
N ALA A 70 24.02 -12.29 -16.23
CA ALA A 70 23.23 -11.13 -15.82
C ALA A 70 22.11 -11.53 -14.84
N ALA A 71 21.39 -12.62 -15.13
CA ALA A 71 20.37 -13.16 -14.26
C ALA A 71 20.91 -13.55 -12.87
N ALA A 72 22.08 -14.16 -12.81
CA ALA A 72 22.71 -14.54 -11.55
C ALA A 72 23.25 -13.33 -10.76
N GLY A 73 23.59 -12.25 -11.46
CA GLY A 73 24.05 -10.99 -10.86
C GLY A 73 22.94 -10.08 -10.35
N ALA A 74 21.70 -10.29 -10.81
CA ALA A 74 20.54 -9.55 -10.32
C ALA A 74 20.30 -9.87 -8.84
N LEU A 75 20.01 -8.83 -8.04
CA LEU A 75 19.68 -9.01 -6.63
C LEU A 75 18.39 -9.83 -6.50
N PRO A 76 18.39 -10.95 -5.76
CA PRO A 76 17.19 -11.75 -5.59
C PRO A 76 16.18 -10.98 -4.74
N ALA A 77 15.16 -10.43 -5.37
CA ALA A 77 14.02 -9.83 -4.69
C ALA A 77 13.01 -10.93 -4.36
N LEU A 78 12.90 -11.27 -3.08
CA LEU A 78 12.10 -12.40 -2.62
C LEU A 78 11.08 -11.95 -1.58
N MET A 79 9.88 -12.51 -1.67
CA MET A 79 8.91 -12.49 -0.57
C MET A 79 9.36 -13.46 0.52
N HIS A 80 9.21 -13.06 1.80
CA HIS A 80 9.71 -13.86 2.91
C HIS A 80 8.67 -14.81 3.47
N ASN A 81 7.48 -14.31 3.80
CA ASN A 81 6.46 -15.12 4.47
C ASN A 81 5.04 -14.61 4.19
N MET A 82 4.06 -15.47 4.40
CA MET A 82 2.64 -15.15 4.32
C MET A 82 1.89 -15.96 5.36
N GLY A 83 0.98 -15.32 6.09
CA GLY A 83 0.07 -15.98 7.00
C GLY A 83 -1.11 -16.63 6.29
N PRO A 84 -1.92 -17.40 7.01
CA PRO A 84 -3.16 -17.93 6.47
C PRO A 84 -4.15 -16.79 6.20
N MET A 85 -5.08 -17.03 5.28
CA MET A 85 -6.23 -16.16 5.10
C MET A 85 -7.18 -16.30 6.29
N GLU A 86 -7.57 -15.17 6.87
CA GLU A 86 -8.53 -15.10 7.97
C GLU A 86 -9.84 -14.46 7.49
N TYR A 87 -10.97 -14.92 8.02
CA TYR A 87 -12.31 -14.45 7.63
C TYR A 87 -13.15 -14.12 8.85
N GLN A 88 -13.81 -12.98 8.82
CA GLN A 88 -14.77 -12.55 9.83
C GLN A 88 -15.88 -11.73 9.18
N GLU A 89 -17.12 -12.25 9.22
CA GLU A 89 -18.28 -11.62 8.60
C GLU A 89 -18.01 -11.27 7.13
N GLU A 90 -18.17 -10.02 6.71
CA GLU A 90 -17.90 -9.53 5.36
C GLU A 90 -16.43 -9.24 5.08
N TRP A 91 -15.53 -9.56 5.98
CA TRP A 91 -14.11 -9.27 5.83
C TRP A 91 -13.25 -10.51 5.65
N ALA A 92 -12.19 -10.37 4.85
CA ALA A 92 -11.04 -11.27 4.86
C ALA A 92 -9.75 -10.46 5.02
N ARG A 93 -8.73 -11.08 5.61
CA ARG A 93 -7.40 -10.49 5.69
C ARG A 93 -6.31 -11.53 5.55
N CYS A 94 -5.14 -11.09 5.12
CA CYS A 94 -3.93 -11.90 5.05
C CYS A 94 -2.72 -11.06 5.47
N TRP A 95 -1.88 -11.60 6.34
CA TRP A 95 -0.60 -10.99 6.67
C TRP A 95 0.49 -11.46 5.70
N VAL A 96 1.35 -10.52 5.27
CA VAL A 96 2.44 -10.78 4.33
C VAL A 96 3.71 -10.05 4.76
N ASP A 97 4.82 -10.75 4.71
CA ASP A 97 6.17 -10.19 4.67
C ASP A 97 6.65 -10.20 3.21
N LEU A 98 6.58 -9.05 2.57
CA LEU A 98 6.98 -8.87 1.16
C LEU A 98 8.50 -8.97 0.97
N GLY A 99 9.26 -8.93 2.08
CA GLY A 99 10.71 -9.03 2.04
C GLY A 99 11.36 -7.93 1.22
N THR A 100 12.12 -8.35 0.24
CA THR A 100 12.84 -7.46 -0.70
C THR A 100 12.20 -7.44 -2.09
N SER A 101 10.98 -8.00 -2.25
CA SER A 101 10.29 -7.96 -3.54
C SER A 101 9.98 -6.54 -3.98
N ASP A 102 9.95 -6.32 -5.30
CA ASP A 102 9.60 -5.03 -5.88
C ASP A 102 8.13 -4.67 -5.57
N ALA A 103 7.83 -3.37 -5.48
CA ALA A 103 6.48 -2.84 -5.32
C ALA A 103 5.50 -3.34 -6.41
N PHE A 104 6.00 -3.66 -7.57
CA PHE A 104 5.29 -4.34 -8.66
C PHE A 104 4.60 -5.65 -8.21
N ALA A 105 5.07 -6.31 -7.14
CA ALA A 105 4.38 -7.46 -6.55
C ALA A 105 2.95 -7.11 -6.10
N LEU A 106 2.74 -5.93 -5.53
CA LEU A 106 1.41 -5.45 -5.13
C LEU A 106 0.53 -5.14 -6.34
N ASP A 107 1.08 -4.52 -7.39
CA ASP A 107 0.34 -4.25 -8.62
C ASP A 107 -0.18 -5.56 -9.25
N VAL A 108 0.63 -6.62 -9.25
CA VAL A 108 0.20 -7.93 -9.75
C VAL A 108 -0.93 -8.51 -8.91
N LEU A 109 -0.85 -8.42 -7.57
CA LEU A 109 -1.91 -8.89 -6.69
C LEU A 109 -3.20 -8.08 -6.90
N ILE A 110 -3.12 -6.76 -6.92
CA ILE A 110 -4.27 -5.86 -7.14
C ILE A 110 -4.95 -6.18 -8.46
N ASN A 111 -4.19 -6.38 -9.53
CA ASN A 111 -4.74 -6.76 -10.83
C ASN A 111 -5.38 -8.15 -10.82
N ALA A 112 -4.79 -9.13 -10.13
CA ALA A 112 -5.36 -10.46 -9.98
C ALA A 112 -6.68 -10.42 -9.19
N LEU A 113 -6.73 -9.67 -8.09
CA LEU A 113 -7.95 -9.46 -7.31
C LEU A 113 -9.02 -8.70 -8.10
N GLY A 114 -8.62 -7.71 -8.92
CA GLY A 114 -9.51 -7.03 -9.86
C GLY A 114 -10.13 -7.98 -10.88
N GLN A 115 -9.38 -8.97 -11.37
CA GLN A 115 -9.90 -10.00 -12.26
C GLN A 115 -10.88 -10.94 -11.54
N LEU A 116 -10.53 -11.38 -10.32
CA LEU A 116 -11.45 -12.17 -9.49
C LEU A 116 -12.74 -11.42 -9.19
N ASN A 117 -12.65 -10.12 -8.91
CA ASN A 117 -13.79 -9.24 -8.65
C ASN A 117 -14.79 -9.19 -9.84
N ASN A 118 -14.28 -9.30 -11.05
CA ASN A 118 -15.12 -9.29 -12.24
C ASN A 118 -15.75 -10.65 -12.56
N ASP A 119 -15.06 -11.74 -12.24
CA ASP A 119 -15.38 -13.06 -12.78
C ASP A 119 -15.99 -14.03 -11.74
N VAL A 120 -15.67 -13.86 -10.45
CA VAL A 120 -15.93 -14.90 -9.43
C VAL A 120 -16.64 -14.38 -8.19
N LEU A 121 -16.15 -13.31 -7.58
CA LEU A 121 -16.68 -12.77 -6.31
C LEU A 121 -16.58 -11.25 -6.32
N GLU A 122 -17.50 -10.59 -5.65
CA GLU A 122 -17.53 -9.15 -5.54
C GLU A 122 -16.66 -8.68 -4.36
N ILE A 123 -15.63 -7.88 -4.64
CA ILE A 123 -14.80 -7.19 -3.64
C ILE A 123 -15.17 -5.71 -3.68
N GLU A 124 -15.72 -5.17 -2.60
CA GLU A 124 -16.04 -3.75 -2.51
C GLU A 124 -14.77 -2.92 -2.30
N GLU A 125 -13.91 -3.37 -1.38
CA GLU A 125 -12.75 -2.61 -0.93
C GLU A 125 -11.55 -3.51 -0.70
N LEU A 126 -10.37 -3.02 -1.08
CA LEU A 126 -9.06 -3.60 -0.82
C LEU A 126 -8.20 -2.58 -0.06
N LEU A 127 -7.81 -2.90 1.15
CA LEU A 127 -6.92 -2.08 1.97
C LEU A 127 -5.56 -2.76 2.10
N VAL A 128 -4.48 -2.02 1.87
CA VAL A 128 -3.11 -2.51 1.99
C VAL A 128 -2.40 -1.74 3.08
N GLY A 129 -1.95 -2.44 4.12
CA GLY A 129 -1.31 -1.86 5.31
C GLY A 129 -2.24 -1.80 6.52
N GLY A 130 -1.80 -1.10 7.56
CA GLY A 130 -2.49 -1.01 8.85
C GLY A 130 -2.05 -2.08 9.85
N LEU A 131 -2.62 -2.02 11.05
CA LEU A 131 -2.30 -2.94 12.15
C LEU A 131 -3.30 -4.09 12.20
N ASN A 132 -2.88 -5.25 12.71
CA ASN A 132 -3.75 -6.41 12.84
C ASN A 132 -4.83 -6.27 13.94
N GLU A 133 -4.73 -5.25 14.77
CA GLU A 133 -5.70 -4.94 15.83
C GLU A 133 -7.01 -4.34 15.28
N ASP A 134 -6.98 -3.80 14.07
CA ASP A 134 -8.10 -3.15 13.39
C ASP A 134 -9.13 -4.16 12.80
N TRP A 135 -9.48 -5.19 13.52
CA TRP A 135 -10.38 -6.23 13.03
C TRP A 135 -11.73 -6.23 13.76
N PRO A 136 -12.88 -6.07 13.05
CA PRO A 136 -13.01 -5.59 11.68
C PRO A 136 -12.53 -4.14 11.54
N ILE A 137 -12.12 -3.73 10.33
CA ILE A 137 -11.71 -2.35 10.10
C ILE A 137 -12.95 -1.47 10.24
N GLU A 138 -13.03 -0.70 11.31
CA GLU A 138 -13.97 0.40 11.41
C GLU A 138 -13.48 1.53 10.48
N GLU A 139 -14.42 2.22 9.86
CA GLU A 139 -14.10 3.39 9.05
C GLU A 139 -13.48 4.47 9.96
N GLN A 140 -12.17 4.57 9.94
CA GLN A 140 -11.44 5.72 10.48
C GLN A 140 -10.78 6.43 9.30
N PRO A 141 -11.47 7.37 8.65
CA PRO A 141 -10.90 8.11 7.54
C PRO A 141 -9.67 8.95 7.93
N ASP A 142 -9.56 9.35 9.18
CA ASP A 142 -8.67 10.43 9.60
C ASP A 142 -7.51 9.98 10.52
N ALA A 143 -7.35 8.68 10.80
CA ALA A 143 -6.29 8.18 11.69
C ALA A 143 -4.89 8.12 11.04
N LEU A 144 -4.73 8.54 9.78
CA LEU A 144 -3.42 8.57 9.11
C LEU A 144 -2.47 9.61 9.70
N PHE A 145 -3.01 10.68 10.32
CA PHE A 145 -2.23 11.71 11.00
C PHE A 145 -3.02 12.30 12.18
N PRO A 146 -3.01 11.64 13.35
CA PRO A 146 -3.57 12.27 14.54
C PRO A 146 -2.71 13.49 14.87
N GLY A 147 -3.24 14.69 14.68
CA GLY A 147 -2.58 15.93 15.04
C GLY A 147 -2.29 16.90 13.90
N LEU A 148 -2.70 16.63 12.64
CA LEU A 148 -2.59 17.66 11.59
C LEU A 148 -3.60 18.80 11.80
N ASP A 149 -4.80 18.50 12.28
CA ASP A 149 -5.80 19.51 12.59
C ASP A 149 -5.39 20.39 13.80
N GLU A 150 -4.61 19.82 14.75
CA GLU A 150 -4.07 20.59 15.89
C GLU A 150 -2.91 21.51 15.49
N LEU A 151 -2.20 21.20 14.40
CA LEU A 151 -1.09 22.03 13.91
C LEU A 151 -1.57 23.21 13.04
N GLU A 152 -2.69 23.07 12.34
CA GLU A 152 -3.28 24.17 11.57
C GLU A 152 -3.88 25.22 12.52
N ASP A 153 -4.49 24.82 13.64
CA ASP A 153 -5.03 25.74 14.65
C ASP A 153 -3.92 26.49 15.44
N GLU A 154 -2.72 25.88 15.62
CA GLU A 154 -1.60 26.56 16.28
C GLU A 154 -0.88 27.57 15.36
N GLU A 155 -0.83 27.35 14.05
CA GLU A 155 -0.27 28.30 13.08
C GLU A 155 -1.16 29.54 12.92
N ASP A 156 -2.49 29.38 12.97
CA ASP A 156 -3.43 30.51 12.90
C ASP A 156 -3.43 31.36 14.20
N GLU A 157 -3.16 30.76 15.38
CA GLU A 157 -3.05 31.52 16.64
C GLU A 157 -1.72 32.29 16.74
N GLU A 158 -0.60 31.81 16.15
CA GLU A 158 0.68 32.51 16.15
C GLU A 158 0.71 33.69 15.15
N GLU A 159 -0.02 33.62 14.02
CA GLU A 159 -0.13 34.77 13.08
C GLU A 159 -0.96 35.92 13.65
N ASP A 160 -1.97 35.64 14.47
CA ASP A 160 -2.78 36.67 15.11
C ASP A 160 -2.06 37.41 16.28
N GLU A 161 -1.04 36.80 16.91
CA GLU A 161 -0.26 37.44 17.97
C GLU A 161 0.89 38.32 17.43
N GLU A 162 1.41 38.11 16.24
CA GLU A 162 2.48 38.92 15.63
C GLU A 162 1.96 40.27 15.07
N ASP A 163 0.69 40.34 14.68
CA ASP A 163 0.11 41.62 14.16
C ASP A 163 -0.24 42.63 15.25
N ASP A 164 -0.38 42.22 16.52
CA ASP A 164 -0.72 43.13 17.63
C ASP A 164 0.51 43.82 18.28
N GLU A 165 1.75 43.38 18.02
CA GLU A 165 2.96 44.02 18.55
C GLU A 165 3.58 45.11 17.63
N ALA A 166 3.17 45.20 16.37
CA ALA A 166 3.77 46.12 15.39
C ALA A 166 3.30 47.57 15.47
N ASP A 167 2.29 47.90 16.30
CA ASP A 167 1.64 49.23 16.28
C ASP A 167 1.97 50.13 17.50
N LYS A 168 3.01 49.84 18.30
CA LYS A 168 3.28 50.59 19.56
C LYS A 168 4.52 51.48 19.60
N ASP A 169 5.33 51.61 18.56
CA ASP A 169 6.51 52.47 18.62
C ASP A 169 6.68 53.36 17.37
N TYR A 170 5.77 54.33 17.16
CA TYR A 170 6.06 55.47 16.31
C TYR A 170 5.74 56.78 17.06
N GLU A 171 6.60 57.19 17.95
CA GLU A 171 6.65 58.58 18.44
C GLU A 171 7.49 59.44 17.49
N ASP A 172 6.84 60.43 16.87
CA ASP A 172 7.42 61.45 16.01
C ASP A 172 8.22 62.46 16.84
N PRO A 173 9.55 62.65 16.63
CA PRO A 173 10.33 63.66 17.31
C PRO A 173 10.52 64.93 16.48
N GLN A 174 9.47 65.69 16.16
CA GLN A 174 9.61 67.06 15.68
C GLN A 174 8.49 67.96 16.14
N SER A 175 8.62 68.49 17.39
CA SER A 175 8.09 69.81 17.72
C SER A 175 8.85 70.41 18.91
N ARG A 176 9.95 71.06 18.65
CA ARG A 176 10.47 72.15 19.49
C ARG A 176 11.18 73.18 18.61
N ASP A 177 10.58 74.39 18.70
CA ASP A 177 10.98 75.74 18.34
C ASP A 177 10.42 76.27 17.05
#